data_28012059494981d4e203502e820ada4c
#
_entry.id   28012059494981d4e203502e820ada4c
#
_cell.length_a   1.000
_cell.length_b   1.000
_cell.length_c   1.000
_cell.angle_alpha   90.00
_cell.angle_beta   90.00
_cell.angle_gamma   90.00
#
_symmetry.space_group_name_H-M   'P 1'
#
loop_
_entity.id
_entity.type
_entity.pdbx_description
1 polymer ?
#
loop_
_entity_poly.entity_id
_entity_poly.type
_entity_poly.pdbx_seq_one_letter_code
_entity_poly.pdbx_strand_id
1 'polypeptide(L)'
;MLFNVVDKKWGTAYTIKDKNLKMAGKTGTCQTNYISDDIQYISSFVGYFPAEKPKYSCIVVIHKPNKNKGYYGSTVAAPVFRSIAKKIFNDIPKIIKLRESDLNALLINENKKIKIPELFGLTRNVAESILKERGINYKISGTGTVVKQSIKEGSFIDNDTELIINLF
;
A
#
# COMPACT_ATOMS: atom_id res chain seq x y z
N MET A 1 18.37 9.55 20.63
CA MET A 1 18.73 8.54 21.66
C MET A 1 18.33 7.13 21.24
N LEU A 2 17.06 6.79 20.93
CA LEU A 2 16.60 5.44 20.51
C LEU A 2 17.28 4.92 19.25
N PHE A 3 17.57 5.79 18.29
CA PHE A 3 18.30 5.44 17.07
C PHE A 3 19.69 4.86 17.39
N ASN A 4 20.41 5.45 18.33
CA ASN A 4 21.78 5.01 18.70
C ASN A 4 21.81 3.61 19.32
N VAL A 5 20.71 3.14 19.91
CA VAL A 5 20.60 1.79 20.46
C VAL A 5 20.78 0.72 19.38
N VAL A 6 20.35 1.03 18.16
CA VAL A 6 20.45 0.13 16.98
C VAL A 6 21.65 0.50 16.09
N ASP A 7 21.95 1.79 15.94
CA ASP A 7 22.93 2.26 14.95
C ASP A 7 24.39 2.18 15.43
N LYS A 8 24.64 2.47 16.70
CA LYS A 8 26.00 2.56 17.24
C LYS A 8 26.52 1.21 17.72
N LYS A 9 27.83 0.94 17.54
CA LYS A 9 28.46 -0.32 17.97
C LYS A 9 28.30 -0.63 19.45
N TRP A 10 28.19 0.40 20.29
CA TRP A 10 27.95 0.29 21.73
C TRP A 10 26.44 0.19 22.09
N GLY A 11 25.56 0.29 21.12
CA GLY A 11 24.11 0.16 21.33
C GLY A 11 23.70 -1.27 21.64
N THR A 12 22.80 -1.45 22.59
CA THR A 12 22.38 -2.78 23.08
C THR A 12 21.72 -3.64 22.02
N ALA A 13 21.22 -3.06 20.92
CA ALA A 13 20.61 -3.75 19.81
C ALA A 13 21.35 -3.55 18.48
N TYR A 14 22.65 -3.28 18.51
CA TYR A 14 23.46 -3.10 17.30
C TYR A 14 23.41 -4.30 16.35
N THR A 15 23.23 -5.49 16.89
CA THR A 15 23.14 -6.74 16.11
C THR A 15 22.00 -6.75 15.08
N ILE A 16 20.96 -5.95 15.31
CA ILE A 16 19.84 -5.84 14.36
C ILE A 16 20.00 -4.71 13.35
N LYS A 17 21.12 -3.98 13.37
CA LYS A 17 21.39 -2.90 12.39
C LYS A 17 21.24 -3.42 10.97
N ASP A 18 20.58 -2.64 10.12
CA ASP A 18 20.39 -2.95 8.72
C ASP A 18 20.87 -1.80 7.85
N LYS A 19 21.47 -2.12 6.69
CA LYS A 19 22.02 -1.11 5.75
C LYS A 19 20.91 -0.35 5.01
N ASN A 20 19.81 -1.05 4.72
CA ASN A 20 18.74 -0.53 3.87
C ASN A 20 17.55 0.01 4.67
N LEU A 21 17.43 -0.40 5.96
CA LEU A 21 16.33 0.02 6.83
C LEU A 21 16.87 0.53 8.16
N LYS A 22 16.85 1.85 8.34
CA LYS A 22 17.19 2.44 9.62
C LYS A 22 16.05 2.25 10.62
N MET A 23 16.37 1.66 11.74
CA MET A 23 15.44 1.35 12.83
C MET A 23 15.88 2.06 14.12
N ALA A 24 14.92 2.38 14.95
CA ALA A 24 15.17 2.95 16.28
C ALA A 24 14.32 2.22 17.31
N GLY A 25 14.84 2.02 18.53
CA GLY A 25 14.09 1.31 19.54
C GLY A 25 14.86 1.12 20.84
N LYS A 26 14.26 0.35 21.74
CA LYS A 26 14.80 0.05 23.07
C LYS A 26 14.53 -1.42 23.44
N THR A 27 15.55 -2.04 23.98
CA THR A 27 15.45 -3.38 24.59
C THR A 27 14.87 -3.28 26.00
N GLY A 28 14.11 -4.26 26.39
CA GLY A 28 13.67 -4.49 27.76
C GLY A 28 13.96 -5.93 28.16
N THR A 29 14.38 -6.15 29.39
CA THR A 29 14.55 -7.46 29.99
C THR A 29 14.12 -7.35 31.46
N CYS A 30 13.11 -8.11 31.80
CA CYS A 30 12.55 -8.14 33.15
C CYS A 30 12.65 -9.56 33.68
N GLN A 31 13.14 -9.68 34.91
CA GLN A 31 13.08 -10.93 35.65
C GLN A 31 11.70 -11.07 36.27
N THR A 32 11.15 -12.25 36.21
CA THR A 32 9.88 -12.62 36.86
C THR A 32 10.14 -13.79 37.82
N ASN A 33 9.21 -14.01 38.75
CA ASN A 33 9.29 -15.10 39.71
C ASN A 33 10.47 -14.95 40.69
N TYR A 34 10.44 -13.85 41.47
CA TYR A 34 11.51 -13.54 42.47
C TYR A 34 11.51 -14.44 43.70
N ILE A 35 10.49 -15.29 43.88
CA ILE A 35 10.26 -16.06 45.10
C ILE A 35 10.77 -17.51 44.97
N SER A 36 10.95 -18.01 43.74
CA SER A 36 11.40 -19.37 43.49
C SER A 36 12.78 -19.43 42.84
N ASP A 37 13.48 -20.54 43.01
CA ASP A 37 14.78 -20.81 42.37
C ASP A 37 14.68 -20.86 40.83
N ASP A 38 13.47 -20.99 40.27
CA ASP A 38 13.25 -20.95 38.84
C ASP A 38 13.03 -19.50 38.36
N ILE A 39 14.11 -18.78 38.21
CA ILE A 39 14.12 -17.44 37.64
C ILE A 39 13.64 -17.46 36.23
N GLN A 40 12.60 -16.70 35.92
CA GLN A 40 12.04 -16.55 34.54
C GLN A 40 12.24 -15.11 34.06
N TYR A 41 12.20 -14.93 32.75
CA TYR A 41 12.39 -13.63 32.10
C TYR A 41 11.25 -13.30 31.15
N ILE A 42 10.99 -12.00 31.01
CA ILE A 42 10.23 -11.42 29.92
C ILE A 42 11.17 -10.49 29.18
N SER A 43 11.32 -10.73 27.89
CA SER A 43 12.24 -10.01 27.04
C SER A 43 11.47 -9.24 25.98
N SER A 44 11.78 -7.97 25.79
CA SER A 44 11.04 -7.14 24.85
C SER A 44 11.97 -6.27 24.01
N PHE A 45 11.45 -5.87 22.87
CA PHE A 45 12.00 -4.81 22.05
C PHE A 45 10.83 -3.97 21.50
N VAL A 46 10.87 -2.68 21.74
CA VAL A 46 9.93 -1.71 21.17
C VAL A 46 10.70 -0.76 20.28
N GLY A 47 10.14 -0.49 19.10
CA GLY A 47 10.80 0.39 18.15
C GLY A 47 9.87 0.91 17.06
N TYR A 48 10.47 1.71 16.19
CA TYR A 48 9.80 2.28 15.01
C TYR A 48 10.72 2.29 13.79
N PHE A 49 10.12 2.31 12.64
CA PHE A 49 10.82 2.33 11.36
C PHE A 49 9.94 2.96 10.25
N PRO A 50 10.61 3.54 9.18
CA PRO A 50 12.00 3.95 9.10
C PRO A 50 12.34 4.98 10.16
N ALA A 51 13.56 4.99 10.71
CA ALA A 51 13.91 5.88 11.81
C ALA A 51 13.95 7.37 11.43
N GLU A 52 14.21 7.68 10.15
CA GLU A 52 14.29 9.07 9.63
C GLU A 52 12.92 9.69 9.40
N LYS A 53 11.95 8.88 8.94
CA LYS A 53 10.55 9.28 8.73
C LYS A 53 9.66 8.16 9.24
N PRO A 54 9.38 8.11 10.54
CA PRO A 54 8.65 7.00 11.16
C PRO A 54 7.25 6.84 10.57
N LYS A 55 6.95 5.61 10.14
CA LYS A 55 5.63 5.22 9.64
C LYS A 55 4.99 4.12 10.47
N TYR A 56 5.82 3.28 11.09
CA TYR A 56 5.36 2.10 11.82
C TYR A 56 6.06 2.02 13.16
N SER A 57 5.32 1.61 14.16
CA SER A 57 5.83 1.20 15.47
C SER A 57 5.42 -0.24 15.74
N CYS A 58 6.28 -0.98 16.44
CA CYS A 58 6.04 -2.37 16.79
C CYS A 58 6.67 -2.67 18.14
N ILE A 59 6.02 -3.51 18.90
CA ILE A 59 6.57 -4.11 20.12
C ILE A 59 6.58 -5.63 19.96
N VAL A 60 7.70 -6.24 20.33
CA VAL A 60 7.87 -7.69 20.45
C VAL A 60 8.11 -8.03 21.91
N VAL A 61 7.30 -8.92 22.46
CA VAL A 61 7.43 -9.40 23.84
C VAL A 61 7.53 -10.93 23.78
N ILE A 62 8.55 -11.46 24.42
CA ILE A 62 8.81 -12.89 24.52
C ILE A 62 8.77 -13.28 25.99
N HIS A 63 7.79 -14.08 26.34
CA HIS A 63 7.64 -14.64 27.67
C HIS A 63 8.43 -15.95 27.79
N LYS A 64 9.12 -16.11 28.93
CA LYS A 64 9.89 -17.32 29.26
C LYS A 64 10.84 -17.77 28.14
N PRO A 65 11.74 -16.88 27.66
CA PRO A 65 12.72 -17.28 26.64
C PRO A 65 13.59 -18.44 27.16
N ASN A 66 14.06 -19.26 26.24
CA ASN A 66 14.97 -20.36 26.58
C ASN A 66 16.32 -19.79 27.03
N LYS A 67 16.63 -19.92 28.32
CA LYS A 67 17.84 -19.38 28.96
C LYS A 67 19.13 -19.83 28.26
N ASN A 68 19.17 -21.07 27.75
CA ASN A 68 20.34 -21.64 27.07
C ASN A 68 20.60 -20.99 25.71
N LYS A 69 19.59 -20.39 25.09
CA LYS A 69 19.69 -19.65 23.81
C LYS A 69 19.79 -18.15 24.00
N GLY A 70 19.61 -17.66 25.24
CA GLY A 70 19.64 -16.26 25.58
C GLY A 70 18.27 -15.73 26.08
N TYR A 71 18.32 -14.70 26.88
CA TYR A 71 17.10 -14.11 27.48
C TYR A 71 17.08 -12.57 27.42
N TYR A 72 18.09 -11.94 26.87
CA TYR A 72 18.08 -10.48 26.69
C TYR A 72 17.18 -10.07 25.53
N GLY A 73 16.48 -8.94 25.69
CA GLY A 73 15.64 -8.37 24.65
C GLY A 73 16.40 -8.13 23.33
N SER A 74 17.70 -7.83 23.41
CA SER A 74 18.59 -7.71 22.25
C SER A 74 18.81 -9.03 21.50
N THR A 75 18.80 -10.15 22.21
CA THR A 75 19.11 -11.46 21.67
C THR A 75 17.88 -12.18 21.10
N VAL A 76 16.71 -12.02 21.78
CA VAL A 76 15.53 -12.82 21.44
C VAL A 76 14.40 -11.97 20.80
N ALA A 77 14.16 -10.74 21.28
CA ALA A 77 13.06 -9.91 20.78
C ALA A 77 13.48 -9.00 19.62
N ALA A 78 14.66 -8.38 19.68
CA ALA A 78 15.14 -7.49 18.63
C ALA A 78 15.30 -8.15 17.25
N PRO A 79 15.81 -9.39 17.10
CA PRO A 79 15.87 -10.06 15.81
C PRO A 79 14.49 -10.30 15.19
N VAL A 80 13.48 -10.62 16.00
CA VAL A 80 12.09 -10.78 15.55
C VAL A 80 11.54 -9.45 15.05
N PHE A 81 11.76 -8.36 15.82
CA PHE A 81 11.39 -7.01 15.38
C PHE A 81 12.02 -6.67 14.03
N ARG A 82 13.33 -6.92 13.85
CA ARG A 82 14.01 -6.69 12.58
C ARG A 82 13.38 -7.46 11.44
N SER A 83 13.01 -8.73 11.65
CA SER A 83 12.39 -9.56 10.63
C SER A 83 11.03 -9.02 10.21
N ILE A 84 10.21 -8.59 11.17
CA ILE A 84 8.92 -7.94 10.93
C ILE A 84 9.12 -6.62 10.16
N ALA A 85 10.04 -5.77 10.64
CA ALA A 85 10.32 -4.48 10.03
C ALA A 85 10.78 -4.62 8.57
N LYS A 86 11.66 -5.58 8.29
CA LYS A 86 12.14 -5.86 6.92
C LYS A 86 11.03 -6.37 6.01
N LYS A 87 10.18 -7.25 6.51
CA LYS A 87 9.05 -7.77 5.72
C LYS A 87 8.12 -6.63 5.33
N ILE A 88 7.70 -5.82 6.30
CA ILE A 88 6.84 -4.66 6.05
C ILE A 88 7.52 -3.66 5.09
N PHE A 89 8.81 -3.35 5.32
CA PHE A 89 9.55 -2.39 4.49
C PHE A 89 9.73 -2.85 3.05
N ASN A 90 9.94 -4.14 2.82
CA ASN A 90 10.10 -4.70 1.48
C ASN A 90 8.78 -4.78 0.72
N ASP A 91 7.67 -5.03 1.42
CA ASP A 91 6.36 -5.19 0.79
C ASP A 91 5.70 -3.85 0.47
N ILE A 92 5.85 -2.84 1.34
CA ILE A 92 5.18 -1.55 1.22
C ILE A 92 5.78 -0.59 0.17
N PRO A 93 7.12 -0.48 -0.04
CA PRO A 93 7.65 0.38 -1.08
C PRO A 93 7.18 0.03 -2.49
N LYS A 94 6.91 -1.24 -2.76
CA LYS A 94 6.31 -1.66 -4.03
C LYS A 94 4.88 -1.16 -4.18
N ILE A 95 4.10 -1.20 -3.10
CA ILE A 95 2.72 -0.72 -3.10
C ILE A 95 2.66 0.81 -3.20
N ILE A 96 3.55 1.53 -2.50
CA ILE A 96 3.61 3.00 -2.58
C ILE A 96 4.14 3.46 -3.95
N LYS A 97 5.14 2.80 -4.52
CA LYS A 97 5.62 3.10 -5.87
C LYS A 97 4.57 2.76 -6.94
N LEU A 98 3.80 1.70 -6.77
CA LEU A 98 2.67 1.38 -7.65
C LEU A 98 1.56 2.41 -7.51
N ARG A 99 1.26 2.90 -6.30
CA ARG A 99 0.28 3.97 -6.09
C ARG A 99 0.74 5.33 -6.60
N GLU A 100 2.01 5.69 -6.46
CA GLU A 100 2.55 6.93 -7.05
C GLU A 100 2.68 6.82 -8.58
N SER A 101 3.04 5.67 -9.12
CA SER A 101 3.01 5.41 -10.56
C SER A 101 1.59 5.29 -11.08
N ASP A 102 0.67 4.74 -10.31
CA ASP A 102 -0.76 4.67 -10.63
C ASP A 102 -1.42 6.06 -10.51
N LEU A 103 -1.03 6.90 -9.53
CA LEU A 103 -1.46 8.29 -9.46
C LEU A 103 -0.87 9.12 -10.61
N ASN A 104 0.40 8.95 -10.94
CA ASN A 104 1.01 9.60 -12.09
C ASN A 104 0.46 9.03 -13.41
N ALA A 105 0.15 7.73 -13.48
CA ALA A 105 -0.55 7.14 -14.61
C ALA A 105 -2.02 7.60 -14.69
N LEU A 106 -2.67 7.87 -13.55
CA LEU A 106 -4.00 8.49 -13.49
C LEU A 106 -3.95 9.98 -13.86
N LEU A 107 -2.88 10.69 -13.49
CA LEU A 107 -2.66 12.10 -13.84
C LEU A 107 -2.11 12.27 -15.28
N ILE A 108 -1.44 11.26 -15.85
CA ILE A 108 -0.96 11.22 -17.23
C ILE A 108 -2.00 10.59 -18.17
N ASN A 109 -2.94 9.78 -17.67
CA ASN A 109 -4.09 9.27 -18.41
C ASN A 109 -5.26 10.27 -18.45
N GLU A 110 -5.01 11.53 -18.73
CA GLU A 110 -6.03 12.37 -19.37
C GLU A 110 -6.41 11.86 -20.77
N ASN A 111 -5.68 10.89 -21.32
CA ASN A 111 -6.06 10.10 -22.49
C ASN A 111 -6.68 8.75 -22.09
N LYS A 112 -7.72 8.78 -21.25
CA LYS A 112 -8.52 7.59 -20.97
C LYS A 112 -9.31 7.24 -22.22
N LYS A 113 -8.79 6.31 -23.01
CA LYS A 113 -9.53 5.80 -24.18
C LYS A 113 -10.87 5.21 -23.71
N ILE A 114 -11.94 5.81 -24.15
CA ILE A 114 -13.31 5.40 -23.80
C ILE A 114 -13.79 4.39 -24.84
N LYS A 115 -14.27 3.24 -24.36
CA LYS A 115 -14.85 2.23 -25.24
C LYS A 115 -16.28 2.63 -25.65
N ILE A 116 -16.52 2.71 -26.95
CA ILE A 116 -17.83 3.04 -27.52
C ILE A 116 -18.84 1.93 -27.22
N PRO A 117 -19.99 2.26 -26.62
CA PRO A 117 -21.06 1.30 -26.39
C PRO A 117 -21.85 1.00 -27.65
N GLU A 118 -22.56 -0.13 -27.65
CA GLU A 118 -23.58 -0.42 -28.60
C GLU A 118 -24.83 0.42 -28.30
N LEU A 119 -25.25 1.25 -29.23
CA LEU A 119 -26.39 2.14 -29.05
C LEU A 119 -27.54 1.83 -30.04
N PHE A 120 -27.32 0.95 -31.01
CA PHE A 120 -28.30 0.62 -32.04
C PHE A 120 -29.64 0.14 -31.45
N GLY A 121 -30.74 0.68 -31.90
CA GLY A 121 -32.10 0.34 -31.45
C GLY A 121 -32.52 0.98 -30.12
N LEU A 122 -31.60 1.67 -29.40
CA LEU A 122 -31.96 2.36 -28.16
C LEU A 122 -32.72 3.66 -28.42
N THR A 123 -33.65 4.00 -27.53
CA THR A 123 -34.32 5.29 -27.58
C THR A 123 -33.35 6.42 -27.21
N ARG A 124 -33.65 7.65 -27.65
CA ARG A 124 -32.83 8.83 -27.39
C ARG A 124 -32.42 8.97 -25.91
N ASN A 125 -33.38 8.89 -24.99
CA ASN A 125 -33.15 9.09 -23.58
C ASN A 125 -32.16 8.05 -22.99
N VAL A 126 -32.28 6.80 -23.39
CA VAL A 126 -31.40 5.71 -22.95
C VAL A 126 -30.00 5.90 -23.52
N ALA A 127 -29.87 6.22 -24.81
CA ALA A 127 -28.60 6.49 -25.44
C ALA A 127 -27.86 7.67 -24.81
N GLU A 128 -28.56 8.78 -24.57
CA GLU A 128 -28.00 9.96 -23.88
C GLU A 128 -27.53 9.64 -22.44
N SER A 129 -28.29 8.85 -21.68
CA SER A 129 -27.90 8.45 -20.33
C SER A 129 -26.60 7.65 -20.32
N ILE A 130 -26.46 6.67 -21.22
CA ILE A 130 -25.24 5.85 -21.35
C ILE A 130 -24.03 6.70 -21.75
N LEU A 131 -24.21 7.65 -22.68
CA LEU A 131 -23.14 8.52 -23.15
C LEU A 131 -22.67 9.48 -22.08
N LYS A 132 -23.60 10.08 -21.33
CA LYS A 132 -23.29 10.97 -20.19
C LYS A 132 -22.56 10.22 -19.07
N GLU A 133 -23.03 9.05 -18.71
CA GLU A 133 -22.38 8.20 -17.67
C GLU A 133 -20.94 7.84 -18.05
N ARG A 134 -20.67 7.62 -19.34
CA ARG A 134 -19.33 7.29 -19.83
C ARG A 134 -18.46 8.50 -20.18
N GLY A 135 -18.99 9.71 -20.07
CA GLY A 135 -18.27 10.95 -20.41
C GLY A 135 -17.92 11.08 -21.89
N ILE A 136 -18.75 10.52 -22.79
CA ILE A 136 -18.54 10.60 -24.24
C ILE A 136 -19.17 11.89 -24.78
N ASN A 137 -18.39 12.69 -25.50
CA ASN A 137 -18.92 13.84 -26.25
C ASN A 137 -19.74 13.34 -27.44
N TYR A 138 -20.96 13.87 -27.60
CA TYR A 138 -21.86 13.37 -28.66
C TYR A 138 -22.73 14.45 -29.27
N LYS A 139 -23.16 14.18 -30.49
CA LYS A 139 -24.17 14.98 -31.20
C LYS A 139 -25.26 14.02 -31.73
N ILE A 140 -26.51 14.29 -31.31
CA ILE A 140 -27.66 13.46 -31.70
C ILE A 140 -28.58 14.24 -32.62
N SER A 141 -28.97 13.63 -33.75
CA SER A 141 -29.93 14.16 -34.72
C SER A 141 -31.06 13.18 -34.97
N GLY A 142 -32.25 13.68 -35.24
CA GLY A 142 -33.46 12.90 -35.51
C GLY A 142 -34.31 12.61 -34.26
N THR A 143 -35.35 11.81 -34.42
CA THR A 143 -36.30 11.38 -33.37
C THR A 143 -36.52 9.89 -33.46
N GLY A 144 -36.91 9.22 -32.37
CA GLY A 144 -37.12 7.78 -32.32
C GLY A 144 -35.98 6.97 -31.74
N THR A 145 -35.50 5.98 -32.45
CA THR A 145 -34.42 5.07 -31.99
C THR A 145 -33.14 5.27 -32.79
N VAL A 146 -32.00 4.91 -32.18
CA VAL A 146 -30.68 4.99 -32.83
C VAL A 146 -30.62 4.00 -34.02
N VAL A 147 -30.43 4.54 -35.19
CA VAL A 147 -30.26 3.75 -36.44
C VAL A 147 -28.80 3.75 -36.93
N LYS A 148 -28.01 4.73 -36.52
CA LYS A 148 -26.61 4.82 -36.94
C LYS A 148 -25.77 5.55 -35.91
N GLN A 149 -24.55 5.05 -35.66
CA GLN A 149 -23.50 5.75 -34.93
C GLN A 149 -22.25 5.88 -35.80
N SER A 150 -21.54 7.02 -35.70
CA SER A 150 -20.38 7.33 -36.54
C SER A 150 -19.16 6.46 -36.28
N ILE A 151 -19.03 5.95 -35.06
CA ILE A 151 -17.90 5.10 -34.63
C ILE A 151 -18.47 3.76 -34.18
N LYS A 152 -17.87 2.68 -34.65
CA LYS A 152 -18.30 1.32 -34.35
C LYS A 152 -18.23 1.00 -32.87
N GLU A 153 -19.22 0.26 -32.35
CA GLU A 153 -19.22 -0.29 -31.00
C GLU A 153 -17.95 -1.11 -30.74
N GLY A 154 -17.44 -1.04 -29.51
CA GLY A 154 -16.20 -1.70 -29.10
C GLY A 154 -14.91 -0.94 -29.45
N SER A 155 -14.97 0.06 -30.34
CA SER A 155 -13.81 0.94 -30.65
C SER A 155 -13.44 1.80 -29.46
N PHE A 156 -12.18 2.21 -29.37
CA PHE A 156 -11.68 3.11 -28.34
C PHE A 156 -11.47 4.50 -28.91
N ILE A 157 -11.97 5.52 -28.23
CA ILE A 157 -11.82 6.94 -28.59
C ILE A 157 -11.12 7.73 -27.48
N ASP A 158 -10.53 8.85 -27.84
CA ASP A 158 -10.00 9.82 -26.90
C ASP A 158 -11.14 10.75 -26.40
N ASN A 159 -10.94 11.41 -25.26
CA ASN A 159 -11.95 12.26 -24.60
C ASN A 159 -12.47 13.42 -25.50
N ASP A 160 -11.66 13.88 -26.45
CA ASP A 160 -12.02 14.98 -27.35
C ASP A 160 -12.78 14.53 -28.61
N THR A 161 -13.00 13.22 -28.78
CA THR A 161 -13.69 12.69 -29.95
C THR A 161 -15.20 12.82 -29.81
N GLU A 162 -15.86 13.45 -30.79
CA GLU A 162 -17.33 13.58 -30.86
C GLU A 162 -17.97 12.39 -31.57
N LEU A 163 -18.90 11.72 -30.90
CA LEU A 163 -19.70 10.63 -31.46
C LEU A 163 -20.99 11.18 -32.11
N ILE A 164 -21.20 10.98 -33.40
CA ILE A 164 -22.41 11.41 -34.09
C ILE A 164 -23.41 10.24 -34.14
N ILE A 165 -24.65 10.52 -33.73
CA ILE A 165 -25.73 9.54 -33.63
C ILE A 165 -26.94 10.02 -34.40
N ASN A 166 -27.48 9.19 -35.23
CA ASN A 166 -28.68 9.46 -36.00
C ASN A 166 -29.84 8.58 -35.51
N LEU A 167 -30.97 9.22 -35.27
CA LEU A 167 -32.23 8.61 -34.86
C LEU A 167 -33.21 8.62 -36.03
N PHE A 168 -34.04 7.57 -36.06
CA PHE A 168 -35.20 7.49 -37.00
C PHE A 168 -36.33 6.74 -36.30
#